data_34b3f4900f588b9b73b3eea20a85c62a
#
_entry.id   34b3f4900f588b9b73b3eea20a85c62a
#
_cell.length_a   1.000
_cell.length_b   1.000
_cell.length_c   1.000
_cell.angle_alpha   90.00
_cell.angle_beta   90.00
_cell.angle_gamma   90.00
#
_symmetry.space_group_name_H-M   'P 1'
#
loop_
_entity.id
_entity.type
_entity.pdbx_description
1 polymer ?
#
loop_
_entity_poly.entity_id
_entity_poly.type
_entity_poly.pdbx_seq_one_letter_code
_entity_poly.pdbx_strand_id
1 'polypeptide(L)'
;MTNHATTNGNFAQNGTSLRLKTGLAEMLKGGVIMDVMDVEQARIAEQAGSVAVMALERVPAMIRAEGGVARMAKPSLIKEIIKSVSIPVMAKARIGHFAEAQILQELGVDFIDESEVLTPADEAHHIDKHAFKTPFVCGARDLGEALRRIAEGAAMIRTKGEAGTGDVVHAVKHMRQITQEMRALTVLSDQELYVAAKELKAPYELVRMVAKTGKLPVPNFSAGGIATPADAAMMMQLGAESVFVGSGIFMKERATPLDVSVNAEGEPNNREERAEAESRARAIVIATTHHNDPKVLAEAAEQVTGSMKGLAVAAIEEKELLQTRGW
;
A
#
# COMPACT_ATOMS: atom_id res chain seq x y z
N MET A 1 23.29 -40.90 -21.37
CA MET A 1 21.98 -40.20 -21.37
C MET A 1 21.69 -39.80 -19.93
N THR A 2 22.07 -38.62 -19.54
CA THR A 2 21.88 -38.10 -18.16
C THR A 2 20.86 -37.01 -18.24
N ASN A 3 19.71 -37.26 -17.64
CA ASN A 3 18.60 -36.30 -17.50
C ASN A 3 19.03 -35.12 -16.64
N HIS A 4 19.15 -33.95 -17.24
CA HIS A 4 19.17 -32.70 -16.50
C HIS A 4 17.74 -32.34 -16.07
N ALA A 5 17.41 -32.66 -14.84
CA ALA A 5 16.24 -32.14 -14.17
C ALA A 5 16.42 -30.63 -13.97
N THR A 6 15.61 -29.84 -14.64
CA THR A 6 15.44 -28.41 -14.38
C THR A 6 14.89 -28.23 -12.97
N THR A 7 15.73 -27.80 -12.04
CA THR A 7 15.31 -27.37 -10.72
C THR A 7 14.55 -26.05 -10.84
N ASN A 8 13.22 -26.13 -10.98
CA ASN A 8 12.33 -25.03 -10.63
C ASN A 8 12.52 -24.77 -9.14
N GLY A 9 13.07 -23.60 -8.79
CA GLY A 9 13.29 -23.20 -7.41
C GLY A 9 11.95 -23.10 -6.66
N ASN A 10 11.56 -24.19 -6.03
CA ASN A 10 10.47 -24.21 -5.06
C ASN A 10 11.00 -23.63 -3.75
N PHE A 11 10.79 -22.35 -3.52
CA PHE A 11 10.82 -21.76 -2.19
C PHE A 11 9.56 -22.19 -1.43
N ALA A 12 9.47 -23.47 -1.09
CA ALA A 12 8.43 -24.02 -0.24
C ALA A 12 9.06 -24.46 1.07
N GLN A 13 9.00 -23.59 2.09
CA GLN A 13 9.11 -24.04 3.46
C GLN A 13 7.94 -23.43 4.24
N ASN A 14 7.11 -24.32 4.78
CA ASN A 14 5.94 -24.06 5.61
C ASN A 14 4.67 -23.45 4.93
N GLY A 15 3.96 -24.28 4.17
CA GLY A 15 2.50 -24.30 4.14
C GLY A 15 1.76 -23.38 3.15
N THR A 16 2.31 -22.28 2.70
CA THR A 16 1.67 -21.43 1.68
C THR A 16 2.72 -20.90 0.71
N SER A 17 2.63 -21.32 -0.56
CA SER A 17 3.64 -20.93 -1.56
C SER A 17 3.53 -19.43 -1.86
N LEU A 18 4.64 -18.77 -2.20
CA LEU A 18 4.65 -17.37 -2.65
C LEU A 18 3.68 -17.16 -3.82
N ARG A 19 3.51 -18.16 -4.68
CA ARG A 19 2.55 -18.13 -5.79
C ARG A 19 1.10 -17.93 -5.31
N LEU A 20 0.69 -18.61 -4.23
CA LEU A 20 -0.65 -18.44 -3.67
C LEU A 20 -0.81 -17.05 -3.05
N LYS A 21 0.19 -16.60 -2.27
CA LYS A 21 0.20 -15.27 -1.65
C LYS A 21 0.12 -14.15 -2.71
N THR A 22 0.87 -14.28 -3.81
CA THR A 22 0.83 -13.36 -4.95
C THR A 22 -0.52 -13.43 -5.66
N GLY A 23 -1.11 -14.62 -5.81
CA GLY A 23 -2.45 -14.79 -6.39
C GLY A 23 -3.53 -14.05 -5.61
N LEU A 24 -3.46 -14.02 -4.27
CA LEU A 24 -4.35 -13.22 -3.44
C LEU A 24 -4.16 -11.71 -3.70
N ALA A 25 -2.92 -11.25 -3.83
CA ALA A 25 -2.61 -9.85 -4.14
C ALA A 25 -3.09 -9.45 -5.55
N GLU A 26 -2.99 -10.34 -6.54
CA GLU A 26 -3.49 -10.14 -7.91
C GLU A 26 -5.00 -9.87 -7.95
N MET A 27 -5.79 -10.44 -7.03
CA MET A 27 -7.23 -10.23 -6.95
C MET A 27 -7.62 -8.80 -6.56
N LEU A 28 -6.70 -8.01 -6.03
CA LEU A 28 -6.94 -6.64 -5.60
C LEU A 28 -6.63 -5.60 -6.69
N LYS A 29 -6.14 -6.02 -7.85
CA LYS A 29 -5.81 -5.12 -8.97
C LYS A 29 -7.04 -4.37 -9.48
N GLY A 30 -6.81 -3.12 -9.87
CA GLY A 30 -7.83 -2.22 -10.41
C GLY A 30 -8.71 -1.56 -9.36
N GLY A 31 -8.48 -1.84 -8.08
CA GLY A 31 -9.28 -1.33 -6.99
C GLY A 31 -8.59 -0.30 -6.10
N VAL A 32 -9.24 0.00 -4.99
CA VAL A 32 -8.75 0.91 -3.94
C VAL A 32 -8.66 0.16 -2.62
N ILE A 33 -7.54 0.29 -1.91
CA ILE A 33 -7.40 -0.12 -0.52
C ILE A 33 -7.48 1.14 0.33
N MET A 34 -8.40 1.18 1.31
CA MET A 34 -8.65 2.35 2.14
C MET A 34 -8.15 2.14 3.56
N ASP A 35 -7.37 3.09 4.08
CA ASP A 35 -7.00 3.13 5.50
C ASP A 35 -8.24 3.50 6.33
N VAL A 36 -8.51 2.75 7.39
CA VAL A 36 -9.68 2.92 8.27
C VAL A 36 -9.27 2.83 9.73
N MET A 37 -9.88 3.66 10.58
CA MET A 37 -9.58 3.74 12.01
C MET A 37 -10.70 3.18 12.90
N ASP A 38 -11.85 2.90 12.32
CA ASP A 38 -13.02 2.36 13.03
C ASP A 38 -13.94 1.56 12.10
N VAL A 39 -14.98 0.98 12.68
CA VAL A 39 -15.96 0.14 11.98
C VAL A 39 -16.78 0.93 10.95
N GLU A 40 -17.14 2.18 11.25
CA GLU A 40 -17.98 2.97 10.34
C GLU A 40 -17.19 3.40 9.11
N GLN A 41 -15.91 3.77 9.27
CA GLN A 41 -15.03 4.02 8.14
C GLN A 41 -14.85 2.76 7.27
N ALA A 42 -14.70 1.58 7.89
CA ALA A 42 -14.59 0.32 7.16
C ALA A 42 -15.85 0.01 6.36
N ARG A 43 -17.05 0.23 6.93
CA ARG A 43 -18.33 0.08 6.22
C ARG A 43 -18.50 1.06 5.06
N ILE A 44 -18.12 2.33 5.26
CA ILE A 44 -18.13 3.33 4.19
C ILE A 44 -17.20 2.90 3.05
N ALA A 45 -16.00 2.44 3.38
CA ALA A 45 -15.04 1.96 2.39
C ALA A 45 -15.60 0.78 1.57
N GLU A 46 -16.18 -0.22 2.22
CA GLU A 46 -16.80 -1.38 1.55
C GLU A 46 -17.97 -0.95 0.67
N GLN A 47 -18.87 -0.10 1.17
CA GLN A 47 -20.03 0.43 0.42
C GLN A 47 -19.63 1.29 -0.78
N ALA A 48 -18.49 1.97 -0.68
CA ALA A 48 -17.91 2.72 -1.79
C ALA A 48 -17.32 1.83 -2.90
N GLY A 49 -17.12 0.52 -2.64
CA GLY A 49 -16.52 -0.43 -3.57
C GLY A 49 -15.01 -0.61 -3.40
N SER A 50 -14.48 -0.33 -2.20
CA SER A 50 -13.08 -0.68 -1.87
C SER A 50 -12.87 -2.18 -1.99
N VAL A 51 -11.69 -2.60 -2.49
CA VAL A 51 -11.35 -4.03 -2.64
C VAL A 51 -10.73 -4.62 -1.37
N ALA A 52 -10.28 -3.78 -0.45
CA ALA A 52 -9.77 -4.14 0.86
C ALA A 52 -9.73 -2.90 1.76
N VAL A 53 -9.63 -3.10 3.06
CA VAL A 53 -9.34 -2.03 4.03
C VAL A 53 -8.05 -2.30 4.78
N MET A 54 -7.38 -1.22 5.21
CA MET A 54 -6.19 -1.25 6.05
C MET A 54 -6.54 -0.72 7.44
N ALA A 55 -6.56 -1.59 8.43
CA ALA A 55 -6.87 -1.23 9.81
C ALA A 55 -5.71 -0.49 10.48
N LEU A 56 -5.95 0.71 10.96
CA LEU A 56 -4.98 1.60 11.61
C LEU A 56 -5.56 2.18 12.90
N GLU A 57 -4.73 2.44 13.89
CA GLU A 57 -5.13 3.25 15.06
C GLU A 57 -5.08 4.74 14.75
N ARG A 58 -4.11 5.16 13.91
CA ARG A 58 -3.92 6.53 13.44
C ARG A 58 -3.52 6.50 11.96
N VAL A 59 -4.18 7.29 11.14
CA VAL A 59 -3.75 7.48 9.74
C VAL A 59 -2.44 8.27 9.67
N PRO A 60 -1.69 8.18 8.56
CA PRO A 60 -0.38 8.81 8.44
C PRO A 60 -0.36 10.31 8.76
N ALA A 61 -1.40 11.07 8.41
CA ALA A 61 -1.48 12.50 8.72
C ALA A 61 -1.51 12.78 10.24
N MET A 62 -2.22 11.95 11.01
CA MET A 62 -2.24 12.04 12.48
C MET A 62 -0.88 11.66 13.08
N ILE A 63 -0.25 10.59 12.57
CA ILE A 63 1.09 10.18 13.02
C ILE A 63 2.09 11.32 12.86
N ARG A 64 2.04 12.06 11.74
CA ARG A 64 2.89 13.24 11.51
C ARG A 64 2.59 14.38 12.46
N ALA A 65 1.31 14.65 12.72
CA ALA A 65 0.90 15.79 13.53
C ALA A 65 1.18 15.57 15.02
N GLU A 66 0.95 14.36 15.52
CA GLU A 66 1.08 14.01 16.93
C GLU A 66 2.49 13.58 17.31
N GLY A 67 3.27 13.03 16.34
CA GLY A 67 4.59 12.49 16.59
C GLY A 67 4.59 11.23 17.48
N GLY A 68 5.73 10.98 18.13
CA GLY A 68 5.91 9.83 19.01
C GLY A 68 6.09 8.51 18.28
N VAL A 69 5.98 7.39 19.01
CA VAL A 69 6.15 6.04 18.48
C VAL A 69 4.83 5.52 17.94
N ALA A 70 4.73 5.35 16.61
CA ALA A 70 3.60 4.72 15.96
C ALA A 70 3.79 3.20 15.91
N ARG A 71 2.82 2.45 16.39
CA ARG A 71 2.81 0.98 16.51
C ARG A 71 1.65 0.37 15.73
N MET A 72 1.59 -0.96 15.68
CA MET A 72 0.42 -1.69 15.14
C MET A 72 -0.87 -1.25 15.86
N ALA A 73 -2.00 -1.32 15.16
CA ALA A 73 -3.32 -1.06 15.74
C ALA A 73 -3.66 -2.06 16.83
N LYS A 74 -4.53 -1.65 17.77
CA LYS A 74 -4.98 -2.53 18.87
C LYS A 74 -5.67 -3.78 18.33
N PRO A 75 -5.38 -4.98 18.88
CA PRO A 75 -6.03 -6.23 18.46
C PRO A 75 -7.57 -6.20 18.53
N SER A 76 -8.16 -5.49 19.52
CA SER A 76 -9.60 -5.31 19.62
C SER A 76 -10.19 -4.60 18.41
N LEU A 77 -9.60 -3.48 18.01
CA LEU A 77 -10.00 -2.71 16.83
C LEU A 77 -9.92 -3.55 15.54
N ILE A 78 -8.80 -4.25 15.34
CA ILE A 78 -8.63 -5.12 14.16
C ILE A 78 -9.72 -6.20 14.11
N LYS A 79 -10.02 -6.85 15.25
CA LYS A 79 -11.08 -7.86 15.34
C LYS A 79 -12.48 -7.28 15.04
N GLU A 80 -12.77 -6.07 15.50
CA GLU A 80 -14.03 -5.39 15.23
C GLU A 80 -14.18 -5.07 13.74
N ILE A 81 -13.12 -4.56 13.10
CA ILE A 81 -13.12 -4.28 11.65
C ILE A 81 -13.31 -5.58 10.87
N ILE A 82 -12.54 -6.66 11.16
CA ILE A 82 -12.69 -7.96 10.49
C ILE A 82 -14.13 -8.48 10.54
N LYS A 83 -14.83 -8.28 11.65
CA LYS A 83 -16.23 -8.72 11.82
C LYS A 83 -17.24 -7.83 11.09
N SER A 84 -16.88 -6.61 10.74
CA SER A 84 -17.79 -5.59 10.23
C SER A 84 -17.89 -5.51 8.72
N VAL A 85 -16.92 -6.08 7.98
CA VAL A 85 -16.84 -6.06 6.52
C VAL A 85 -16.64 -7.46 5.95
N SER A 86 -16.98 -7.64 4.68
CA SER A 86 -16.79 -8.89 3.94
C SER A 86 -15.55 -8.87 3.03
N ILE A 87 -14.98 -7.68 2.82
CA ILE A 87 -13.75 -7.48 2.04
C ILE A 87 -12.51 -7.76 2.87
N PRO A 88 -11.35 -8.10 2.25
CA PRO A 88 -10.10 -8.34 2.95
C PRO A 88 -9.69 -7.21 3.88
N VAL A 89 -9.16 -7.58 5.06
CA VAL A 89 -8.65 -6.65 6.06
C VAL A 89 -7.14 -6.80 6.18
N MET A 90 -6.43 -5.71 5.95
CA MET A 90 -5.00 -5.60 6.15
C MET A 90 -4.68 -4.88 7.46
N ALA A 91 -3.49 -5.10 8.01
CA ALA A 91 -2.98 -4.30 9.13
C ALA A 91 -1.47 -4.10 9.01
N LYS A 92 -0.95 -3.03 9.67
CA LYS A 92 0.46 -2.64 9.58
C LYS A 92 1.26 -3.20 10.76
N ALA A 93 2.44 -3.77 10.45
CA ALA A 93 3.50 -4.06 11.40
C ALA A 93 4.66 -3.08 11.20
N ARG A 94 5.39 -2.78 12.28
CA ARG A 94 6.62 -2.00 12.21
C ARG A 94 7.71 -2.76 11.46
N ILE A 95 8.54 -2.06 10.72
CA ILE A 95 9.70 -2.65 10.04
C ILE A 95 10.56 -3.44 11.05
N GLY A 96 10.84 -4.71 10.73
CA GLY A 96 11.63 -5.63 11.55
C GLY A 96 10.89 -6.22 12.77
N HIS A 97 9.67 -5.81 13.04
CA HIS A 97 8.93 -6.27 14.23
C HIS A 97 8.17 -7.57 13.99
N PHE A 98 8.88 -8.67 13.89
CA PHE A 98 8.29 -9.99 13.62
C PHE A 98 7.22 -10.43 14.63
N ALA A 99 7.32 -10.00 15.90
CA ALA A 99 6.30 -10.34 16.90
C ALA A 99 4.95 -9.62 16.64
N GLU A 100 4.95 -8.36 16.16
CA GLU A 100 3.72 -7.71 15.67
C GLU A 100 3.12 -8.49 14.50
N ALA A 101 3.93 -8.94 13.55
CA ALA A 101 3.47 -9.73 12.42
C ALA A 101 2.89 -11.09 12.85
N GLN A 102 3.47 -11.75 13.87
CA GLN A 102 2.93 -12.98 14.47
C GLN A 102 1.54 -12.74 15.09
N ILE A 103 1.38 -11.64 15.82
CA ILE A 103 0.09 -11.25 16.40
C ILE A 103 -0.93 -11.00 15.28
N LEU A 104 -0.58 -10.24 14.24
CA LEU A 104 -1.47 -9.93 13.13
C LEU A 104 -1.91 -11.20 12.37
N GLN A 105 -0.98 -12.13 12.13
CA GLN A 105 -1.32 -13.41 11.53
C GLN A 105 -2.29 -14.21 12.40
N GLU A 106 -2.10 -14.25 13.71
CA GLU A 106 -2.99 -14.95 14.66
C GLU A 106 -4.37 -14.29 14.74
N LEU A 107 -4.45 -12.97 14.56
CA LEU A 107 -5.72 -12.23 14.48
C LEU A 107 -6.51 -12.56 13.22
N GLY A 108 -5.86 -13.17 12.21
CA GLY A 108 -6.49 -13.57 10.96
C GLY A 108 -6.62 -12.44 9.94
N VAL A 109 -5.70 -11.45 9.94
CA VAL A 109 -5.66 -10.46 8.86
C VAL A 109 -5.29 -11.12 7.54
N ASP A 110 -5.84 -10.61 6.44
CA ASP A 110 -5.61 -11.16 5.10
C ASP A 110 -4.24 -10.77 4.53
N PHE A 111 -3.72 -9.60 4.91
CA PHE A 111 -2.38 -9.11 4.54
C PHE A 111 -1.74 -8.35 5.70
N ILE A 112 -0.40 -8.42 5.77
CA ILE A 112 0.41 -7.63 6.70
C ILE A 112 1.23 -6.62 5.90
N ASP A 113 1.06 -5.32 6.15
CA ASP A 113 1.92 -4.27 5.58
C ASP A 113 3.08 -3.99 6.54
N GLU A 114 4.29 -4.47 6.21
CA GLU A 114 5.51 -4.07 6.90
C GLU A 114 5.86 -2.65 6.47
N SER A 115 5.54 -1.69 7.32
CA SER A 115 5.33 -0.31 6.88
C SER A 115 6.30 0.70 7.51
N GLU A 116 6.90 1.52 6.65
CA GLU A 116 7.69 2.71 7.01
C GLU A 116 6.87 3.81 7.67
N VAL A 117 5.54 3.77 7.54
CA VAL A 117 4.63 4.72 8.19
C VAL A 117 4.69 4.60 9.71
N LEU A 118 4.79 3.36 10.21
CA LEU A 118 5.03 3.12 11.63
C LEU A 118 6.50 3.36 11.99
N THR A 119 6.77 3.53 13.28
CA THR A 119 8.14 3.70 13.76
C THR A 119 8.90 2.39 13.63
N PRO A 120 10.01 2.31 12.88
CA PRO A 120 10.77 1.08 12.74
C PRO A 120 11.18 0.49 14.10
N ALA A 121 11.17 -0.83 14.20
CA ALA A 121 11.67 -1.56 15.37
C ALA A 121 13.10 -2.10 15.16
N ASP A 122 13.51 -2.23 13.91
CA ASP A 122 14.87 -2.63 13.52
C ASP A 122 15.35 -1.71 12.39
N GLU A 123 16.57 -1.18 12.52
CA GLU A 123 17.16 -0.28 11.52
C GLU A 123 17.84 -1.03 10.37
N ALA A 124 18.20 -2.30 10.59
CA ALA A 124 18.98 -3.10 9.65
C ALA A 124 18.19 -4.23 9.00
N HIS A 125 17.20 -4.79 9.70
CA HIS A 125 16.52 -6.00 9.25
C HIS A 125 15.04 -5.76 9.01
N HIS A 126 14.56 -6.28 7.88
CA HIS A 126 13.14 -6.51 7.63
C HIS A 126 12.72 -7.90 8.12
N ILE A 127 11.41 -8.09 8.29
CA ILE A 127 10.83 -9.37 8.68
C ILE A 127 11.12 -10.42 7.59
N ASP A 128 11.54 -11.62 7.97
CA ASP A 128 11.55 -12.78 7.06
C ASP A 128 10.12 -13.25 6.79
N LYS A 129 9.58 -12.85 5.66
CA LYS A 129 8.19 -13.07 5.25
C LYS A 129 7.92 -14.51 4.79
N HIS A 130 8.99 -15.27 4.54
CA HIS A 130 8.87 -16.69 4.21
C HIS A 130 8.43 -17.53 5.41
N ALA A 131 8.67 -17.05 6.63
CA ALA A 131 8.25 -17.71 7.86
C ALA A 131 6.73 -17.62 8.13
N PHE A 132 5.99 -16.79 7.39
CA PHE A 132 4.57 -16.51 7.61
C PHE A 132 3.67 -17.14 6.54
N LYS A 133 2.44 -17.45 6.92
CA LYS A 133 1.38 -17.88 5.97
C LYS A 133 0.69 -16.67 5.33
N THR A 134 0.47 -15.62 6.11
CA THR A 134 -0.15 -14.37 5.65
C THR A 134 0.76 -13.66 4.64
N PRO A 135 0.23 -13.20 3.48
CA PRO A 135 0.99 -12.41 2.52
C PRO A 135 1.39 -11.04 3.08
N PHE A 136 2.55 -10.55 2.65
CA PHE A 136 3.07 -9.25 3.05
C PHE A 136 3.01 -8.24 1.91
N VAL A 137 2.74 -6.99 2.29
CA VAL A 137 2.88 -5.78 1.49
C VAL A 137 4.10 -5.02 1.98
N CYS A 138 4.90 -4.46 1.08
CA CYS A 138 6.03 -3.61 1.43
C CYS A 138 6.11 -2.37 0.53
N GLY A 139 6.57 -1.26 1.07
CA GLY A 139 6.87 -0.05 0.33
C GLY A 139 8.22 -0.12 -0.38
N ALA A 140 8.32 0.51 -1.56
CA ALA A 140 9.57 0.70 -2.28
C ALA A 140 9.62 2.08 -2.96
N ARG A 141 10.83 2.64 -3.13
CA ARG A 141 11.08 3.90 -3.82
C ARG A 141 11.68 3.69 -5.22
N ASP A 142 12.34 2.56 -5.40
CA ASP A 142 13.06 2.16 -6.61
C ASP A 142 12.97 0.65 -6.83
N LEU A 143 13.44 0.19 -7.97
CA LEU A 143 13.40 -1.23 -8.34
C LEU A 143 14.28 -2.07 -7.41
N GLY A 144 15.43 -1.58 -7.02
CA GLY A 144 16.35 -2.30 -6.13
C GLY A 144 15.71 -2.60 -4.78
N GLU A 145 15.05 -1.61 -4.18
CA GLU A 145 14.30 -1.77 -2.93
C GLU A 145 13.13 -2.76 -3.12
N ALA A 146 12.36 -2.63 -4.21
CA ALA A 146 11.27 -3.55 -4.51
C ALA A 146 11.76 -5.01 -4.61
N LEU A 147 12.85 -5.25 -5.33
CA LEU A 147 13.39 -6.60 -5.49
C LEU A 147 13.95 -7.18 -4.20
N ARG A 148 14.53 -6.35 -3.32
CA ARG A 148 14.94 -6.81 -1.97
C ARG A 148 13.73 -7.24 -1.14
N ARG A 149 12.65 -6.46 -1.11
CA ARG A 149 11.40 -6.83 -0.40
C ARG A 149 10.79 -8.11 -0.95
N ILE A 150 10.80 -8.28 -2.28
CA ILE A 150 10.32 -9.51 -2.93
C ILE A 150 11.21 -10.71 -2.55
N ALA A 151 12.51 -10.52 -2.51
CA ALA A 151 13.45 -11.57 -2.08
C ALA A 151 13.19 -12.05 -0.63
N GLU A 152 12.76 -11.14 0.23
CA GLU A 152 12.34 -11.43 1.61
C GLU A 152 10.94 -12.06 1.70
N GLY A 153 10.24 -12.22 0.58
CA GLY A 153 8.92 -12.88 0.51
C GLY A 153 7.72 -11.94 0.46
N ALA A 154 7.90 -10.65 0.16
CA ALA A 154 6.77 -9.76 -0.10
C ALA A 154 5.95 -10.25 -1.30
N ALA A 155 4.63 -10.31 -1.13
CA ALA A 155 3.67 -10.74 -2.15
C ALA A 155 3.06 -9.56 -2.93
N MET A 156 3.31 -8.35 -2.48
CA MET A 156 2.85 -7.09 -3.08
C MET A 156 3.86 -5.99 -2.77
N ILE A 157 4.13 -5.15 -3.76
CA ILE A 157 4.88 -3.90 -3.59
C ILE A 157 3.91 -2.73 -3.72
N ARG A 158 4.18 -1.67 -2.99
CA ARG A 158 3.56 -0.36 -3.17
C ARG A 158 4.63 0.73 -3.22
N THR A 159 4.34 1.86 -3.85
CA THR A 159 5.21 3.03 -3.67
C THR A 159 5.17 3.46 -2.20
N LYS A 160 6.29 3.96 -1.68
CA LYS A 160 6.28 4.62 -0.36
C LYS A 160 5.56 5.96 -0.43
N GLY A 161 5.80 6.74 -1.49
CA GLY A 161 5.29 8.09 -1.59
C GLY A 161 5.72 8.92 -0.37
N GLU A 162 4.87 9.84 0.07
CA GLU A 162 5.01 10.50 1.37
C GLU A 162 3.63 10.50 2.06
N ALA A 163 3.35 9.42 2.78
CA ALA A 163 2.04 9.14 3.35
C ALA A 163 1.57 10.25 4.31
N GLY A 164 0.27 10.58 4.25
CA GLY A 164 -0.35 11.58 5.12
C GLY A 164 -0.16 13.03 4.71
N THR A 165 0.46 13.29 3.55
CA THR A 165 0.69 14.65 3.06
C THR A 165 -0.44 15.16 2.17
N GLY A 166 -1.15 14.30 1.45
CA GLY A 166 -2.06 14.71 0.38
C GLY A 166 -1.34 15.30 -0.84
N ASP A 167 -0.02 15.05 -0.97
CA ASP A 167 0.85 15.45 -2.07
C ASP A 167 1.47 14.20 -2.71
N VAL A 168 1.11 13.92 -3.95
CA VAL A 168 1.49 12.71 -4.68
C VAL A 168 2.89 12.75 -5.30
N VAL A 169 3.61 13.88 -5.19
CA VAL A 169 4.87 14.10 -5.90
C VAL A 169 5.88 12.96 -5.71
N HIS A 170 6.02 12.43 -4.49
CA HIS A 170 6.92 11.31 -4.22
C HIS A 170 6.36 9.97 -4.68
N ALA A 171 5.06 9.73 -4.62
CA ALA A 171 4.46 8.52 -5.21
C ALA A 171 4.67 8.47 -6.73
N VAL A 172 4.48 9.60 -7.40
CA VAL A 172 4.78 9.77 -8.84
C VAL A 172 6.25 9.49 -9.13
N LYS A 173 7.15 10.09 -8.35
CA LYS A 173 8.59 9.87 -8.49
C LYS A 173 8.95 8.39 -8.38
N HIS A 174 8.46 7.70 -7.35
CA HIS A 174 8.76 6.29 -7.11
C HIS A 174 8.17 5.38 -8.20
N MET A 175 6.92 5.62 -8.61
CA MET A 175 6.31 4.84 -9.68
C MET A 175 7.06 4.99 -11.01
N ARG A 176 7.43 6.22 -11.36
CA ARG A 176 8.25 6.48 -12.56
C ARG A 176 9.62 5.85 -12.47
N GLN A 177 10.28 5.93 -11.30
CA GLN A 177 11.60 5.34 -11.07
C GLN A 177 11.56 3.82 -11.27
N ILE A 178 10.66 3.12 -10.58
CA ILE A 178 10.50 1.67 -10.71
C ILE A 178 10.20 1.28 -12.16
N THR A 179 9.27 1.97 -12.82
CA THR A 179 8.87 1.67 -14.20
C THR A 179 10.01 1.91 -15.18
N GLN A 180 10.76 3.00 -15.01
CA GLN A 180 11.90 3.33 -15.86
C GLN A 180 13.04 2.32 -15.69
N GLU A 181 13.37 1.94 -14.47
CA GLU A 181 14.40 0.94 -14.18
C GLU A 181 14.01 -0.45 -14.71
N MET A 182 12.75 -0.86 -14.59
CA MET A 182 12.27 -2.11 -15.21
C MET A 182 12.47 -2.08 -16.74
N ARG A 183 12.10 -0.98 -17.40
CA ARG A 183 12.31 -0.84 -18.85
C ARG A 183 13.79 -0.89 -19.24
N ALA A 184 14.66 -0.23 -18.46
CA ALA A 184 16.09 -0.22 -18.72
C ALA A 184 16.67 -1.64 -18.70
N LEU A 185 16.22 -2.51 -17.79
CA LEU A 185 16.68 -3.90 -17.74
C LEU A 185 16.33 -4.72 -18.99
N THR A 186 15.22 -4.41 -19.66
CA THR A 186 14.75 -5.24 -20.81
C THR A 186 15.62 -5.18 -22.04
N VAL A 187 16.53 -4.21 -22.13
CA VAL A 187 17.43 -4.02 -23.28
C VAL A 187 18.88 -4.40 -22.97
N LEU A 188 19.17 -4.84 -21.73
CA LEU A 188 20.51 -5.23 -21.30
C LEU A 188 20.84 -6.66 -21.73
N SER A 189 22.10 -6.89 -22.08
CA SER A 189 22.66 -8.22 -22.29
C SER A 189 22.83 -8.97 -20.95
N ASP A 190 22.98 -10.30 -21.00
CA ASP A 190 23.18 -11.11 -19.81
C ASP A 190 24.40 -10.67 -18.97
N GLN A 191 25.47 -10.18 -19.62
CA GLN A 191 26.65 -9.66 -18.91
C GLN A 191 26.35 -8.34 -18.18
N GLU A 192 25.60 -7.44 -18.80
CA GLU A 192 25.21 -6.17 -18.21
C GLU A 192 24.24 -6.35 -17.04
N LEU A 193 23.41 -7.42 -17.06
CA LEU A 193 22.51 -7.73 -15.95
C LEU A 193 23.26 -8.05 -14.65
N TYR A 194 24.47 -8.59 -14.69
CA TYR A 194 25.31 -8.76 -13.49
C TYR A 194 25.72 -7.41 -12.89
N VAL A 195 26.01 -6.43 -13.73
CA VAL A 195 26.35 -5.07 -13.29
C VAL A 195 25.10 -4.41 -12.69
N ALA A 196 23.98 -4.47 -13.41
CA ALA A 196 22.71 -3.91 -12.96
C ALA A 196 22.28 -4.49 -11.59
N ALA A 197 22.44 -5.80 -11.37
CA ALA A 197 22.13 -6.43 -10.09
C ALA A 197 22.97 -5.89 -8.92
N LYS A 198 24.26 -5.60 -9.17
CA LYS A 198 25.16 -4.98 -8.18
C LYS A 198 24.74 -3.54 -7.87
N GLU A 199 24.41 -2.75 -8.89
CA GLU A 199 23.99 -1.35 -8.76
C GLU A 199 22.65 -1.25 -8.03
N LEU A 200 21.68 -2.10 -8.39
CA LEU A 200 20.38 -2.21 -7.73
C LEU A 200 20.47 -2.83 -6.33
N LYS A 201 21.62 -3.43 -5.98
CA LYS A 201 21.80 -4.19 -4.72
C LYS A 201 20.68 -5.24 -4.54
N ALA A 202 20.33 -5.93 -5.62
CA ALA A 202 19.22 -6.86 -5.69
C ALA A 202 19.69 -8.26 -6.16
N PRO A 203 18.97 -9.34 -5.80
CA PRO A 203 19.30 -10.68 -6.26
C PRO A 203 19.24 -10.79 -7.78
N TYR A 204 20.33 -11.34 -8.37
CA TYR A 204 20.49 -11.47 -9.82
C TYR A 204 19.30 -12.17 -10.50
N GLU A 205 18.79 -13.25 -9.88
CA GLU A 205 17.67 -14.01 -10.47
C GLU A 205 16.39 -13.19 -10.60
N LEU A 206 16.13 -12.26 -9.65
CA LEU A 206 14.99 -11.35 -9.74
C LEU A 206 15.23 -10.28 -10.79
N VAL A 207 16.44 -9.72 -10.89
CA VAL A 207 16.80 -8.76 -11.94
C VAL A 207 16.65 -9.39 -13.32
N ARG A 208 17.15 -10.62 -13.50
CA ARG A 208 16.99 -11.38 -14.74
C ARG A 208 15.53 -11.69 -15.08
N MET A 209 14.72 -12.01 -14.07
CA MET A 209 13.27 -12.21 -14.26
C MET A 209 12.58 -10.95 -14.77
N VAL A 210 12.86 -9.79 -14.16
CA VAL A 210 12.33 -8.49 -14.60
C VAL A 210 12.84 -8.14 -16.01
N ALA A 211 14.11 -8.33 -16.31
CA ALA A 211 14.64 -8.11 -17.66
C ALA A 211 13.88 -8.92 -18.72
N LYS A 212 13.57 -10.18 -18.43
CA LYS A 212 12.86 -11.08 -19.34
C LYS A 212 11.38 -10.74 -19.51
N THR A 213 10.71 -10.29 -18.43
CA THR A 213 9.25 -10.11 -18.42
C THR A 213 8.81 -8.66 -18.58
N GLY A 214 9.69 -7.70 -18.30
CA GLY A 214 9.37 -6.28 -18.21
C GLY A 214 8.47 -5.91 -17.04
N LYS A 215 8.30 -6.82 -16.06
CA LYS A 215 7.37 -6.67 -14.93
C LYS A 215 7.97 -7.20 -13.64
N LEU A 216 7.51 -6.66 -12.51
CA LEU A 216 7.72 -7.29 -11.21
C LEU A 216 7.00 -8.65 -11.12
N PRO A 217 7.54 -9.63 -10.37
CA PRO A 217 6.87 -10.92 -10.15
C PRO A 217 5.69 -10.86 -9.19
N VAL A 218 5.39 -9.69 -8.63
CA VAL A 218 4.27 -9.40 -7.73
C VAL A 218 3.60 -8.09 -8.14
N PRO A 219 2.33 -7.84 -7.77
CA PRO A 219 1.66 -6.58 -8.07
C PRO A 219 2.40 -5.37 -7.49
N ASN A 220 2.36 -4.25 -8.24
CA ASN A 220 2.91 -2.97 -7.82
C ASN A 220 1.81 -1.90 -7.75
N PHE A 221 1.43 -1.52 -6.53
CA PHE A 221 0.39 -0.55 -6.26
C PHE A 221 0.98 0.82 -5.97
N SER A 222 0.15 1.85 -5.97
CA SER A 222 0.56 3.18 -5.54
C SER A 222 0.06 3.50 -4.14
N ALA A 223 0.91 4.12 -3.34
CA ALA A 223 0.57 4.67 -2.03
C ALA A 223 1.33 5.97 -1.79
N GLY A 224 0.79 6.78 -0.89
CA GLY A 224 1.43 7.99 -0.38
C GLY A 224 0.99 9.27 -1.10
N GLY A 225 0.18 10.08 -0.43
CA GLY A 225 -0.21 11.41 -0.89
C GLY A 225 -1.47 11.49 -1.76
N ILE A 226 -2.13 10.38 -2.08
CA ILE A 226 -3.38 10.39 -2.85
C ILE A 226 -4.48 11.01 -2.01
N ALA A 227 -5.09 12.10 -2.49
CA ALA A 227 -6.14 12.84 -1.80
C ALA A 227 -7.35 13.16 -2.68
N THR A 228 -7.24 13.04 -3.99
CA THR A 228 -8.29 13.39 -4.94
C THR A 228 -8.54 12.26 -5.96
N PRO A 229 -9.71 12.24 -6.63
CA PRO A 229 -9.96 11.33 -7.75
C PRO A 229 -8.92 11.46 -8.87
N ALA A 230 -8.48 12.68 -9.18
CA ALA A 230 -7.46 12.94 -10.19
C ALA A 230 -6.09 12.35 -9.83
N ASP A 231 -5.69 12.39 -8.54
CA ASP A 231 -4.46 11.77 -8.08
C ASP A 231 -4.49 10.25 -8.28
N ALA A 232 -5.61 9.61 -7.90
CA ALA A 232 -5.79 8.18 -8.05
C ALA A 232 -5.72 7.76 -9.53
N ALA A 233 -6.43 8.47 -10.41
CA ALA A 233 -6.41 8.22 -11.85
C ALA A 233 -5.01 8.40 -12.44
N MET A 234 -4.29 9.46 -12.05
CA MET A 234 -2.92 9.72 -12.52
C MET A 234 -1.99 8.57 -12.13
N MET A 235 -2.08 8.06 -10.91
CA MET A 235 -1.22 6.94 -10.49
C MET A 235 -1.51 5.67 -11.29
N MET A 236 -2.79 5.38 -11.57
CA MET A 236 -3.18 4.25 -12.43
C MET A 236 -2.64 4.42 -13.86
N GLN A 237 -2.75 5.62 -14.46
CA GLN A 237 -2.20 5.93 -15.79
C GLN A 237 -0.66 5.85 -15.82
N LEU A 238 0.04 6.05 -14.71
CA LEU A 238 1.48 5.87 -14.58
C LEU A 238 1.90 4.40 -14.45
N GLY A 239 0.94 3.47 -14.37
CA GLY A 239 1.19 2.03 -14.34
C GLY A 239 1.06 1.39 -12.96
N ALA A 240 0.49 2.09 -11.99
CA ALA A 240 0.04 1.43 -10.77
C ALA A 240 -1.06 0.42 -11.09
N GLU A 241 -1.04 -0.73 -10.43
CA GLU A 241 -2.04 -1.78 -10.65
C GLU A 241 -3.22 -1.67 -9.68
N SER A 242 -3.10 -0.80 -8.68
CA SER A 242 -4.14 -0.40 -7.71
C SER A 242 -3.62 0.77 -6.87
N VAL A 243 -4.46 1.34 -6.00
CA VAL A 243 -4.06 2.44 -5.12
C VAL A 243 -4.40 2.18 -3.66
N PHE A 244 -3.52 2.62 -2.77
CA PHE A 244 -3.80 2.77 -1.33
C PHE A 244 -4.13 4.23 -1.05
N VAL A 245 -5.23 4.48 -0.37
CA VAL A 245 -5.64 5.84 0.02
C VAL A 245 -5.84 5.87 1.53
N GLY A 246 -5.00 6.65 2.20
CA GLY A 246 -5.04 6.80 3.64
C GLY A 246 -5.83 8.03 4.07
N SER A 247 -5.10 9.06 4.51
CA SER A 247 -5.69 10.28 5.07
C SER A 247 -6.63 11.04 4.11
N GLY A 248 -6.51 10.82 2.80
CA GLY A 248 -7.27 11.57 1.78
C GLY A 248 -8.78 11.39 1.84
N ILE A 249 -9.30 10.31 2.44
CA ILE A 249 -10.74 10.03 2.48
C ILE A 249 -11.37 10.58 3.76
N PHE A 250 -10.87 10.17 4.94
CA PHE A 250 -11.53 10.40 6.22
C PHE A 250 -10.96 11.59 7.00
N MET A 251 -10.01 12.35 6.45
CA MET A 251 -9.47 13.51 7.13
C MET A 251 -10.09 14.81 6.63
N LYS A 252 -10.52 15.67 7.58
CA LYS A 252 -10.99 17.03 7.34
C LYS A 252 -9.81 17.98 7.26
N GLU A 253 -8.97 17.92 8.28
CA GLU A 253 -7.73 18.67 8.44
C GLU A 253 -6.58 17.72 8.77
N ARG A 254 -5.37 18.28 8.93
CA ARG A 254 -4.13 17.52 9.10
C ARG A 254 -4.17 16.42 10.17
N ALA A 255 -4.90 16.63 11.28
CA ALA A 255 -5.02 15.66 12.38
C ALA A 255 -6.47 15.49 12.86
N THR A 256 -7.43 16.02 12.13
CA THR A 256 -8.85 15.97 12.50
C THR A 256 -9.60 15.08 11.51
N PRO A 257 -10.08 13.89 11.93
CA PRO A 257 -10.90 13.06 11.07
C PRO A 257 -12.30 13.68 10.89
N LEU A 258 -12.98 13.29 9.80
CA LEU A 258 -14.41 13.50 9.62
C LEU A 258 -15.16 12.66 10.65
N ASP A 259 -16.20 13.21 11.24
CA ASP A 259 -17.09 12.47 12.15
C ASP A 259 -18.09 11.65 11.33
N VAL A 260 -17.75 10.36 11.16
CA VAL A 260 -18.62 9.38 10.49
C VAL A 260 -19.33 8.46 11.48
N SER A 261 -19.24 8.76 12.78
CA SER A 261 -19.82 7.94 13.85
C SER A 261 -21.34 7.92 13.79
N VAL A 262 -21.92 6.90 14.43
CA VAL A 262 -23.38 6.74 14.55
C VAL A 262 -23.78 6.68 16.02
N ASN A 263 -25.02 7.09 16.32
CA ASN A 263 -25.62 6.96 17.63
C ASN A 263 -26.12 5.52 17.90
N ALA A 264 -26.74 5.28 19.04
CA ALA A 264 -27.25 3.97 19.42
C ALA A 264 -28.34 3.43 18.48
N GLU A 265 -29.07 4.32 17.82
CA GLU A 265 -30.13 4.03 16.87
C GLU A 265 -29.58 3.78 15.43
N GLY A 266 -28.26 3.93 15.21
CA GLY A 266 -27.60 3.77 13.92
C GLY A 266 -27.66 5.01 13.01
N GLU A 267 -28.13 6.16 13.53
CA GLU A 267 -28.18 7.41 12.79
C GLU A 267 -26.83 8.16 12.88
N PRO A 268 -26.37 8.80 11.79
CA PRO A 268 -25.12 9.57 11.80
C PRO A 268 -25.16 10.70 12.83
N ASN A 269 -24.10 10.83 13.63
CA ASN A 269 -23.91 11.97 14.54
C ASN A 269 -23.65 13.28 13.75
N ASN A 270 -22.92 13.17 12.64
CA ASN A 270 -22.70 14.28 11.70
C ASN A 270 -23.00 13.83 10.26
N ARG A 271 -24.22 14.16 9.79
CA ARG A 271 -24.68 13.73 8.45
C ARG A 271 -23.86 14.35 7.31
N GLU A 272 -23.41 15.59 7.47
CA GLU A 272 -22.64 16.31 6.45
C GLU A 272 -21.24 15.71 6.29
N GLU A 273 -20.51 15.53 7.37
CA GLU A 273 -19.16 14.95 7.33
C GLU A 273 -19.17 13.48 6.89
N ARG A 274 -20.20 12.72 7.28
CA ARG A 274 -20.37 11.35 6.78
C ARG A 274 -20.61 11.31 5.27
N ALA A 275 -21.52 12.16 4.76
CA ALA A 275 -21.81 12.25 3.33
C ALA A 275 -20.58 12.70 2.53
N GLU A 276 -19.77 13.58 3.10
CA GLU A 276 -18.48 13.98 2.50
C GLU A 276 -17.52 12.81 2.39
N ALA A 277 -17.34 12.01 3.46
CA ALA A 277 -16.49 10.82 3.44
C ALA A 277 -16.96 9.78 2.41
N GLU A 278 -18.26 9.50 2.37
CA GLU A 278 -18.89 8.57 1.42
C GLU A 278 -18.67 9.04 -0.04
N SER A 279 -18.85 10.35 -0.29
CA SER A 279 -18.64 10.95 -1.61
C SER A 279 -17.18 10.84 -2.05
N ARG A 280 -16.21 11.18 -1.19
CA ARG A 280 -14.78 11.07 -1.47
C ARG A 280 -14.38 9.63 -1.77
N ALA A 281 -14.80 8.68 -0.92
CA ALA A 281 -14.51 7.27 -1.08
C ALA A 281 -15.00 6.74 -2.43
N ARG A 282 -16.28 7.02 -2.78
CA ARG A 282 -16.88 6.60 -4.04
C ARG A 282 -16.20 7.22 -5.26
N ALA A 283 -15.93 8.51 -5.21
CA ALA A 283 -15.30 9.24 -6.32
C ALA A 283 -13.88 8.71 -6.62
N ILE A 284 -13.10 8.37 -5.59
CA ILE A 284 -11.78 7.79 -5.74
C ILE A 284 -11.86 6.37 -6.33
N VAL A 285 -12.84 5.55 -5.91
CA VAL A 285 -13.05 4.21 -6.51
C VAL A 285 -13.42 4.32 -7.99
N ILE A 286 -14.35 5.22 -8.34
CA ILE A 286 -14.75 5.46 -9.73
C ILE A 286 -13.55 5.90 -10.57
N ALA A 287 -12.78 6.88 -10.08
CA ALA A 287 -11.61 7.40 -10.79
C ALA A 287 -10.50 6.36 -10.95
N THR A 288 -10.31 5.47 -9.98
CA THR A 288 -9.35 4.36 -10.09
C THR A 288 -9.80 3.34 -11.14
N THR A 289 -11.07 2.96 -11.12
CA THR A 289 -11.63 1.98 -12.05
C THR A 289 -11.68 2.51 -13.50
N HIS A 290 -12.05 3.76 -13.67
CA HIS A 290 -12.23 4.41 -14.97
C HIS A 290 -11.13 5.43 -15.30
N HIS A 291 -9.91 5.18 -14.84
CA HIS A 291 -8.79 6.12 -14.90
C HIS A 291 -8.42 6.64 -16.31
N ASN A 292 -8.84 5.95 -17.37
CA ASN A 292 -8.59 6.35 -18.76
C ASN A 292 -9.77 7.08 -19.42
N ASP A 293 -10.86 7.34 -18.71
CA ASP A 293 -12.04 8.06 -19.25
C ASP A 293 -12.14 9.47 -18.65
N PRO A 294 -11.70 10.52 -19.40
CA PRO A 294 -11.71 11.88 -18.89
C PRO A 294 -13.13 12.41 -18.52
N LYS A 295 -14.17 11.90 -19.17
CA LYS A 295 -15.54 12.30 -18.86
C LYS A 295 -15.95 11.77 -17.47
N VAL A 296 -15.72 10.49 -17.23
CA VAL A 296 -15.99 9.88 -15.91
C VAL A 296 -15.14 10.51 -14.82
N LEU A 297 -13.88 10.86 -15.13
CA LEU A 297 -13.02 11.56 -14.17
C LEU A 297 -13.54 12.96 -13.82
N ALA A 298 -14.05 13.71 -14.78
CA ALA A 298 -14.67 15.01 -14.52
C ALA A 298 -15.91 14.87 -13.63
N GLU A 299 -16.81 13.94 -13.96
CA GLU A 299 -18.01 13.65 -13.17
C GLU A 299 -17.66 13.19 -11.73
N ALA A 300 -16.63 12.36 -11.57
CA ALA A 300 -16.15 11.94 -10.24
C ALA A 300 -15.56 13.11 -9.44
N ALA A 301 -14.81 14.00 -10.10
CA ALA A 301 -14.22 15.17 -9.46
C ALA A 301 -15.29 16.18 -9.00
N GLU A 302 -16.36 16.35 -9.75
CA GLU A 302 -17.48 17.25 -9.40
C GLU A 302 -18.25 16.77 -8.15
N GLN A 303 -18.25 15.47 -7.87
CA GLN A 303 -18.92 14.90 -6.69
C GLN A 303 -18.22 15.24 -5.38
N VAL A 304 -16.92 15.60 -5.42
CA VAL A 304 -16.13 15.87 -4.22
C VAL A 304 -16.15 17.36 -3.90
N THR A 305 -16.80 17.73 -2.82
CA THR A 305 -16.95 19.12 -2.37
C THR A 305 -15.71 19.68 -1.67
N GLY A 306 -14.77 18.81 -1.27
CA GLY A 306 -13.51 19.18 -0.62
C GLY A 306 -12.51 18.03 -0.61
N SER A 307 -11.24 18.34 -0.41
CA SER A 307 -10.17 17.38 -0.13
C SER A 307 -9.52 17.72 1.20
N MET A 308 -8.77 16.76 1.77
CA MET A 308 -7.99 17.05 2.96
C MET A 308 -7.05 18.24 2.74
N LYS A 309 -6.88 19.09 3.74
CA LYS A 309 -5.82 20.11 3.71
C LYS A 309 -4.46 19.43 3.80
N GLY A 310 -3.80 19.31 2.66
CA GLY A 310 -2.51 18.65 2.54
C GLY A 310 -1.34 19.44 3.12
N LEU A 311 -0.16 18.81 3.04
CA LEU A 311 1.14 19.39 3.37
C LEU A 311 2.06 19.15 2.17
N ALA A 312 2.54 20.21 1.53
CA ALA A 312 3.49 20.06 0.42
C ALA A 312 4.76 19.35 0.90
N VAL A 313 5.17 18.31 0.19
CA VAL A 313 6.35 17.50 0.56
C VAL A 313 7.60 18.36 0.65
N ALA A 314 7.72 19.37 -0.21
CA ALA A 314 8.84 20.32 -0.19
C ALA A 314 8.96 21.13 1.11
N ALA A 315 7.91 21.18 1.94
CA ALA A 315 7.92 21.85 3.24
C ALA A 315 8.32 20.92 4.41
N ILE A 316 8.60 19.63 4.15
CA ILE A 316 8.96 18.64 5.17
C ILE A 316 10.49 18.55 5.25
N GLU A 317 11.03 18.61 6.45
CA GLU A 317 12.46 18.38 6.66
C GLU A 317 12.82 16.92 6.30
N GLU A 318 14.00 16.71 5.71
CA GLU A 318 14.44 15.39 5.24
C GLU A 318 14.37 14.30 6.32
N LYS A 319 14.74 14.65 7.56
CA LYS A 319 14.66 13.75 8.72
C LYS A 319 13.24 13.32 9.12
N GLU A 320 12.23 14.04 8.65
CA GLU A 320 10.81 13.79 8.95
C GLU A 320 10.11 13.01 7.81
N LEU A 321 10.82 12.76 6.70
CA LEU A 321 10.30 11.97 5.59
C LEU A 321 10.14 10.51 6.01
N LEU A 322 8.90 10.00 5.95
CA LEU A 322 8.60 8.61 6.32
C LEU A 322 9.20 7.62 5.32
N GLN A 323 9.25 7.99 4.04
CA GLN A 323 9.77 7.15 2.96
C GLN A 323 11.25 6.75 3.12
N THR A 324 12.02 7.48 3.91
CA THR A 324 13.44 7.20 4.12
C THR A 324 13.69 6.02 5.06
N ARG A 325 12.66 5.60 5.79
CA ARG A 325 12.74 4.50 6.76
C ARG A 325 12.82 3.14 6.05
N GLY A 326 13.61 2.22 6.59
CA GLY A 326 13.70 0.85 6.14
C GLY A 326 14.08 0.71 4.66
N TRP A 327 15.18 1.31 4.26
CA TRP A 327 15.74 1.28 2.90
C TRP A 327 16.37 -0.07 2.50
#